data_a15faadabe1baa4889610e46eafc40ad
#
_entry.id   a15faadabe1baa4889610e46eafc40ad
#
_cell.length_a   1.000
_cell.length_b   1.000
_cell.length_c   1.000
_cell.angle_alpha   90.00
_cell.angle_beta   90.00
_cell.angle_gamma   90.00
#
_symmetry.space_group_name_H-M   'P 1'
#
loop_
_entity.id
_entity.type
_entity.pdbx_description
1 polymer ?
#
loop_
_entity_poly.entity_id
_entity_poly.type
_entity_poly.pdbx_seq_one_letter_code
_entity_poly.pdbx_strand_id
1 'polypeptide(L)'
;QFENLLMCQFVNDGDSIFKMAELQRCMVDAWTVWQDYTPLAARPLGDVPVWIGYDPSRSQDDASLVVIAPPQVEGGVFRIIDKQSFNGLDFDGQARKIRDFCRMYNVVHIAIDATGIGQAVYDLVRQFFPRVRKILYSVEAKNEMVLKAKQLIAHARLQWDNGWTD
;
A
#
# COMPACT_ATOMS: atom_id res chain seq x y z
N GLN A 1 1.05 23.75 14.39
CA GLN A 1 0.67 22.35 14.05
C GLN A 1 -0.76 22.04 14.50
N PHE A 2 -1.19 22.50 15.69
CA PHE A 2 -2.55 22.22 16.22
C PHE A 2 -3.67 22.95 15.44
N GLU A 3 -3.42 24.15 14.97
CA GLU A 3 -4.37 24.93 14.17
C GLU A 3 -4.62 24.32 12.77
N ASN A 4 -3.59 23.72 12.19
CA ASN A 4 -3.70 23.08 10.86
C ASN A 4 -4.56 21.80 10.88
N LEU A 5 -4.57 21.07 11.99
CA LEU A 5 -5.40 19.87 12.17
C LEU A 5 -6.89 20.22 12.41
N LEU A 6 -7.17 21.31 13.11
CA LEU A 6 -8.55 21.73 13.45
C LEU A 6 -9.23 22.57 12.37
N MET A 7 -8.46 23.34 11.61
CA MET A 7 -9.00 24.28 10.62
C MET A 7 -8.97 23.77 9.19
N CYS A 8 -8.52 22.52 8.94
CA CYS A 8 -8.30 21.98 7.59
C CYS A 8 -7.55 22.96 6.67
N GLN A 9 -6.71 23.80 7.24
CA GLN A 9 -5.87 24.70 6.46
C GLN A 9 -4.69 23.89 5.93
N PHE A 10 -4.63 23.74 4.62
CA PHE A 10 -3.47 23.14 3.95
C PHE A 10 -2.23 23.98 4.26
N VAL A 11 -1.26 23.36 4.90
CA VAL A 11 0.08 23.94 5.07
C VAL A 11 0.60 24.32 3.69
N ASN A 12 1.19 25.50 3.59
CA ASN A 12 1.78 26.01 2.36
C ASN A 12 2.60 24.90 1.66
N ASP A 13 2.30 24.63 0.41
CA ASP A 13 2.83 23.50 -0.40
C ASP A 13 4.37 23.51 -0.50
N GLY A 14 5.03 24.58 -0.02
CA GLY A 14 6.47 24.77 -0.06
C GLY A 14 7.30 23.77 0.76
N ASP A 15 6.76 23.30 1.90
CA ASP A 15 7.48 22.42 2.84
C ASP A 15 6.98 20.96 2.80
N SER A 16 5.97 20.68 1.99
CA SER A 16 5.42 19.33 1.85
C SER A 16 6.30 18.47 0.93
N ILE A 17 6.58 17.23 1.37
CA ILE A 17 7.32 16.23 0.56
C ILE A 17 6.56 15.92 -0.74
N PHE A 18 5.23 15.88 -0.67
CA PHE A 18 4.32 15.63 -1.78
C PHE A 18 3.45 16.87 -2.02
N LYS A 19 3.43 17.37 -3.25
CA LYS A 19 2.60 18.50 -3.62
C LYS A 19 1.16 18.06 -3.87
N MET A 20 0.18 18.80 -3.36
CA MET A 20 -1.24 18.47 -3.52
C MET A 20 -1.64 18.32 -4.99
N ALA A 21 -1.19 19.22 -5.86
CA ALA A 21 -1.47 19.14 -7.29
C ALA A 21 -0.90 17.87 -7.97
N GLU A 22 0.22 17.34 -7.46
CA GLU A 22 0.80 16.07 -7.94
C GLU A 22 -0.02 14.88 -7.47
N LEU A 23 -0.45 14.87 -6.20
CA LEU A 23 -1.31 13.84 -5.63
C LEU A 23 -2.66 13.79 -6.35
N GLN A 24 -3.28 14.94 -6.62
CA GLN A 24 -4.56 15.00 -7.36
C GLN A 24 -4.47 14.41 -8.78
N ARG A 25 -3.33 14.52 -9.46
CA ARG A 25 -3.13 13.89 -10.77
C ARG A 25 -3.03 12.37 -10.71
N CYS A 26 -2.75 11.82 -9.52
CA CYS A 26 -2.69 10.38 -9.27
C CYS A 26 -4.06 9.78 -8.92
N MET A 27 -5.04 10.61 -8.58
CA MET A 27 -6.39 10.19 -8.23
C MET A 27 -7.23 9.97 -9.49
N VAL A 28 -7.83 8.80 -9.59
CA VAL A 28 -8.67 8.41 -10.74
C VAL A 28 -9.96 7.78 -10.25
N ASP A 29 -11.01 7.84 -11.06
CA ASP A 29 -12.19 6.97 -10.85
C ASP A 29 -11.84 5.56 -11.34
N ALA A 30 -11.51 4.68 -10.39
CA ALA A 30 -11.07 3.32 -10.68
C ALA A 30 -12.12 2.51 -11.44
N TRP A 31 -13.43 2.77 -11.23
CA TRP A 31 -14.51 2.07 -11.91
C TRP A 31 -14.60 2.38 -13.40
N THR A 32 -14.16 3.56 -13.80
CA THR A 32 -14.21 4.01 -15.20
C THR A 32 -12.87 3.88 -15.92
N VAL A 33 -11.76 4.08 -15.19
CA VAL A 33 -10.42 4.11 -15.78
C VAL A 33 -9.78 2.73 -15.87
N TRP A 34 -9.98 1.86 -14.85
CA TRP A 34 -9.35 0.54 -14.81
C TRP A 34 -10.27 -0.54 -15.39
N GLN A 35 -10.20 -0.74 -16.68
CA GLN A 35 -11.09 -1.64 -17.43
C GLN A 35 -10.98 -3.12 -17.03
N ASP A 36 -9.87 -3.54 -16.43
CA ASP A 36 -9.59 -4.89 -15.95
C ASP A 36 -9.94 -5.08 -14.46
N TYR A 37 -10.52 -4.06 -13.81
CA TYR A 37 -10.81 -4.05 -12.38
C TYR A 37 -12.31 -4.17 -12.11
N THR A 38 -12.69 -5.19 -11.32
CA THR A 38 -14.08 -5.44 -10.92
C THR A 38 -14.15 -5.53 -9.39
N PRO A 39 -14.28 -4.41 -8.67
CA PRO A 39 -14.07 -4.33 -7.20
C PRO A 39 -14.89 -5.30 -6.36
N LEU A 40 -16.12 -5.64 -6.81
CA LEU A 40 -17.03 -6.52 -6.06
C LEU A 40 -16.90 -8.01 -6.46
N ALA A 41 -16.00 -8.34 -7.38
CA ALA A 41 -15.77 -9.73 -7.74
C ALA A 41 -14.96 -10.47 -6.67
N ALA A 42 -15.14 -11.79 -6.58
CA ALA A 42 -14.33 -12.63 -5.68
C ALA A 42 -12.81 -12.54 -6.00
N ARG A 43 -12.46 -12.21 -7.24
CA ARG A 43 -11.11 -11.92 -7.71
C ARG A 43 -11.13 -10.62 -8.53
N PRO A 44 -10.96 -9.47 -7.88
CA PRO A 44 -11.18 -8.16 -8.49
C PRO A 44 -10.33 -7.85 -9.74
N LEU A 45 -9.14 -8.44 -9.84
CA LEU A 45 -8.23 -8.31 -10.96
C LEU A 45 -7.99 -9.63 -11.72
N GLY A 46 -8.79 -10.67 -11.46
CA GLY A 46 -8.57 -11.98 -12.06
C GLY A 46 -7.15 -12.50 -11.80
N ASP A 47 -6.40 -12.78 -12.87
CA ASP A 47 -5.03 -13.31 -12.80
C ASP A 47 -3.94 -12.25 -12.95
N VAL A 48 -4.29 -10.97 -12.99
CA VAL A 48 -3.29 -9.88 -13.02
C VAL A 48 -2.41 -9.96 -11.76
N PRO A 49 -1.07 -10.01 -11.91
CA PRO A 49 -0.17 -10.11 -10.77
C PRO A 49 -0.22 -8.85 -9.91
N VAL A 50 -0.22 -9.04 -8.59
CA VAL A 50 -0.18 -7.94 -7.62
C VAL A 50 0.92 -8.15 -6.59
N TRP A 51 1.30 -7.07 -5.93
CA TRP A 51 2.21 -7.01 -4.81
C TRP A 51 1.47 -6.60 -3.55
N ILE A 52 1.90 -7.11 -2.40
CA ILE A 52 1.42 -6.69 -1.08
C ILE A 52 2.56 -6.02 -0.32
N GLY A 53 2.29 -4.84 0.20
CA GLY A 53 3.06 -4.19 1.25
C GLY A 53 2.34 -4.34 2.59
N TYR A 54 3.04 -4.69 3.65
CA TYR A 54 2.45 -4.89 4.97
C TYR A 54 3.31 -4.27 6.06
N ASP A 55 2.67 -3.44 6.89
CA ASP A 55 3.22 -2.83 8.08
C ASP A 55 2.53 -3.42 9.32
N PRO A 56 3.19 -4.34 10.06
CA PRO A 56 2.61 -4.97 11.24
C PRO A 56 2.50 -4.01 12.42
N SER A 57 1.47 -4.20 13.24
CA SER A 57 1.32 -3.47 14.50
C SER A 57 1.10 -4.39 15.70
N ARG A 58 1.23 -3.84 16.90
CA ARG A 58 0.71 -4.40 18.14
C ARG A 58 -0.60 -3.71 18.53
N SER A 59 -1.30 -4.29 19.45
CA SER A 59 -2.65 -4.07 19.98
C SER A 59 -3.20 -2.64 20.11
N GLN A 60 -2.45 -1.59 19.90
CA GLN A 60 -2.95 -0.20 20.01
C GLN A 60 -2.82 0.60 18.71
N ASP A 61 -1.95 0.18 17.79
CA ASP A 61 -1.79 0.80 16.49
C ASP A 61 -2.42 -0.09 15.41
N ASP A 62 -2.81 0.50 14.30
CA ASP A 62 -3.36 -0.24 13.17
C ASP A 62 -2.24 -0.86 12.34
N ALA A 63 -2.32 -2.16 12.10
CA ALA A 63 -1.56 -2.79 11.04
C ALA A 63 -2.12 -2.36 9.69
N SER A 64 -1.25 -2.12 8.73
CA SER A 64 -1.64 -1.63 7.40
C SER A 64 -1.24 -2.58 6.28
N LEU A 65 -2.16 -2.81 5.35
CA LEU A 65 -1.95 -3.60 4.14
C LEU A 65 -2.29 -2.78 2.91
N VAL A 66 -1.43 -2.85 1.91
CA VAL A 66 -1.66 -2.22 0.60
C VAL A 66 -1.46 -3.26 -0.49
N VAL A 67 -2.38 -3.31 -1.45
CA VAL A 67 -2.29 -4.13 -2.66
C VAL A 67 -1.97 -3.25 -3.85
N ILE A 68 -0.91 -3.56 -4.58
CA ILE A 68 -0.43 -2.78 -5.72
C ILE A 68 -0.38 -3.67 -6.96
N ALA A 69 -1.04 -3.28 -8.04
CA ALA A 69 -0.84 -3.85 -9.35
C ALA A 69 0.31 -3.12 -10.06
N PRO A 70 1.44 -3.81 -10.34
CA PRO A 70 2.53 -3.22 -11.10
C PRO A 70 2.12 -3.01 -12.56
N PRO A 71 2.79 -2.10 -13.29
CA PRO A 71 2.53 -1.90 -14.71
C PRO A 71 2.85 -3.17 -15.51
N GLN A 72 2.01 -3.48 -16.50
CA GLN A 72 2.20 -4.62 -17.39
C GLN A 72 3.16 -4.31 -18.55
N VAL A 73 3.47 -3.03 -18.74
CA VAL A 73 4.39 -2.54 -19.77
C VAL A 73 5.42 -1.60 -19.16
N GLU A 74 6.60 -1.55 -19.74
CA GLU A 74 7.64 -0.62 -19.30
C GLU A 74 7.13 0.82 -19.36
N GLY A 75 7.44 1.61 -18.33
CA GLY A 75 6.95 2.99 -18.22
C GLY A 75 5.48 3.14 -17.82
N GLY A 76 4.74 2.05 -17.65
CA GLY A 76 3.34 2.07 -17.25
C GLY A 76 3.09 2.53 -15.81
N VAL A 77 1.83 2.49 -15.39
CA VAL A 77 1.36 3.02 -14.11
C VAL A 77 1.23 1.92 -13.07
N PHE A 78 1.67 2.17 -11.85
CA PHE A 78 1.36 1.37 -10.67
C PHE A 78 -0.03 1.77 -10.15
N ARG A 79 -0.88 0.81 -9.83
CA ARG A 79 -2.22 1.05 -9.32
C ARG A 79 -2.31 0.51 -7.89
N ILE A 80 -2.69 1.35 -6.93
CA ILE A 80 -3.04 0.91 -5.58
C ILE A 80 -4.49 0.42 -5.65
N ILE A 81 -4.67 -0.89 -5.58
CA ILE A 81 -5.96 -1.56 -5.82
C ILE A 81 -6.79 -1.67 -4.55
N ASP A 82 -6.12 -1.87 -3.42
CA ASP A 82 -6.77 -2.04 -2.12
C ASP A 82 -5.86 -1.54 -1.01
N LYS A 83 -6.48 -1.03 0.05
CA LYS A 83 -5.81 -0.67 1.30
C LYS A 83 -6.69 -1.11 2.47
N GLN A 84 -6.11 -1.67 3.49
CA GLN A 84 -6.82 -2.12 4.68
C GLN A 84 -6.02 -1.79 5.93
N SER A 85 -6.73 -1.34 6.96
CA SER A 85 -6.19 -1.20 8.30
C SER A 85 -6.83 -2.21 9.23
N PHE A 86 -6.05 -2.82 10.11
CA PHE A 86 -6.51 -3.85 11.04
C PHE A 86 -6.11 -3.47 12.46
N ASN A 87 -7.09 -3.28 13.32
CA ASN A 87 -6.86 -3.03 14.75
C ASN A 87 -7.06 -4.31 15.57
N GLY A 88 -6.27 -4.47 16.64
CA GLY A 88 -6.47 -5.51 17.65
C GLY A 88 -6.21 -6.95 17.20
N LEU A 89 -5.60 -7.19 16.05
CA LEU A 89 -5.22 -8.53 15.60
C LEU A 89 -3.91 -8.97 16.23
N ASP A 90 -3.88 -10.21 16.73
CA ASP A 90 -2.64 -10.91 17.05
C ASP A 90 -1.84 -11.22 15.77
N PHE A 91 -0.60 -11.68 15.92
CA PHE A 91 0.27 -11.95 14.77
C PHE A 91 -0.27 -13.06 13.86
N ASP A 92 -0.93 -14.07 14.41
CA ASP A 92 -1.60 -15.11 13.64
C ASP A 92 -2.79 -14.56 12.86
N GLY A 93 -3.57 -13.67 13.47
CA GLY A 93 -4.68 -12.94 12.83
C GLY A 93 -4.18 -12.11 11.64
N GLN A 94 -3.09 -11.38 11.83
CA GLN A 94 -2.46 -10.58 10.78
C GLN A 94 -1.98 -11.48 9.62
N ALA A 95 -1.28 -12.58 9.91
CA ALA A 95 -0.84 -13.53 8.89
C ALA A 95 -2.02 -14.18 8.14
N ARG A 96 -3.13 -14.51 8.84
CA ARG A 96 -4.37 -15.00 8.22
C ARG A 96 -4.97 -13.98 7.26
N LYS A 97 -5.01 -12.69 7.63
CA LYS A 97 -5.48 -11.63 6.72
C LYS A 97 -4.65 -11.57 5.44
N ILE A 98 -3.33 -11.59 5.54
CA ILE A 98 -2.46 -11.62 4.35
C ILE A 98 -2.75 -12.86 3.49
N ARG A 99 -2.98 -14.02 4.09
CA ARG A 99 -3.36 -15.25 3.37
C ARG A 99 -4.70 -15.12 2.64
N ASP A 100 -5.68 -14.43 3.23
CA ASP A 100 -6.98 -14.18 2.59
C ASP A 100 -6.82 -13.29 1.36
N PHE A 101 -5.96 -12.26 1.43
CA PHE A 101 -5.60 -11.47 0.25
C PHE A 101 -4.90 -12.29 -0.85
N CYS A 102 -4.06 -13.28 -0.48
CA CYS A 102 -3.46 -14.20 -1.45
C CYS A 102 -4.50 -15.11 -2.14
N ARG A 103 -5.69 -15.30 -1.57
CA ARG A 103 -6.80 -16.03 -2.22
C ARG A 103 -7.61 -15.13 -3.13
N MET A 104 -7.76 -13.86 -2.73
CA MET A 104 -8.51 -12.85 -3.48
C MET A 104 -7.74 -12.34 -4.71
N TYR A 105 -6.43 -12.21 -4.60
CA TYR A 105 -5.56 -11.67 -5.65
C TYR A 105 -4.48 -12.65 -6.09
N ASN A 106 -3.99 -12.51 -7.32
CA ASN A 106 -2.80 -13.22 -7.79
C ASN A 106 -1.53 -12.56 -7.23
N VAL A 107 -1.24 -12.82 -5.97
CA VAL A 107 -0.10 -12.22 -5.25
C VAL A 107 1.20 -12.89 -5.68
N VAL A 108 2.08 -12.15 -6.32
CA VAL A 108 3.41 -12.63 -6.75
C VAL A 108 4.57 -12.11 -5.90
N HIS A 109 4.31 -11.07 -5.09
CA HIS A 109 5.30 -10.46 -4.20
C HIS A 109 4.66 -9.98 -2.91
N ILE A 110 5.30 -10.26 -1.78
CA ILE A 110 4.92 -9.73 -0.46
C ILE A 110 6.16 -9.12 0.16
N ALA A 111 6.04 -7.89 0.66
CA ALA A 111 7.06 -7.21 1.44
C ALA A 111 6.48 -6.86 2.82
N ILE A 112 7.19 -7.20 3.89
CA ILE A 112 6.76 -6.96 5.27
C ILE A 112 7.83 -6.14 5.99
N ASP A 113 7.40 -5.06 6.66
CA ASP A 113 8.27 -4.43 7.65
C ASP A 113 8.49 -5.40 8.80
N ALA A 114 9.70 -5.93 8.89
CA ALA A 114 10.10 -6.85 9.93
C ALA A 114 10.96 -6.16 11.02
N THR A 115 10.90 -4.83 11.10
CA THR A 115 11.54 -4.08 12.17
C THR A 115 10.84 -4.41 13.50
N GLY A 116 11.60 -4.81 14.50
CA GLY A 116 11.07 -5.13 15.82
C GLY A 116 10.01 -6.24 15.79
N ILE A 117 8.76 -5.91 16.08
CA ILE A 117 7.64 -6.86 16.21
C ILE A 117 7.25 -7.52 14.88
N GLY A 118 7.54 -6.88 13.76
CA GLY A 118 7.17 -7.38 12.43
C GLY A 118 7.87 -8.69 12.04
N GLN A 119 8.96 -9.04 12.73
CA GLN A 119 9.62 -10.33 12.53
C GLN A 119 8.66 -11.50 12.76
N ALA A 120 7.78 -11.44 13.76
CA ALA A 120 6.85 -12.52 14.07
C ALA A 120 5.84 -12.75 12.93
N VAL A 121 5.27 -11.68 12.38
CA VAL A 121 4.34 -11.77 11.24
C VAL A 121 5.06 -12.28 9.98
N TYR A 122 6.28 -11.77 9.74
CA TYR A 122 7.11 -12.25 8.63
C TYR A 122 7.35 -13.76 8.69
N ASP A 123 7.70 -14.32 9.87
CA ASP A 123 7.97 -15.74 10.05
C ASP A 123 6.72 -16.59 9.81
N LEU A 124 5.54 -16.12 10.21
CA LEU A 124 4.26 -16.77 9.96
C LEU A 124 3.89 -16.75 8.46
N VAL A 125 4.05 -15.60 7.81
CA VAL A 125 3.75 -15.45 6.37
C VAL A 125 4.70 -16.32 5.54
N ARG A 126 5.97 -16.41 5.90
CA ARG A 126 6.96 -17.24 5.22
C ARG A 126 6.58 -18.72 5.14
N GLN A 127 5.78 -19.23 6.08
CA GLN A 127 5.33 -20.63 6.07
C GLN A 127 4.43 -20.95 4.87
N PHE A 128 3.63 -19.99 4.38
CA PHE A 128 2.75 -20.19 3.23
C PHE A 128 3.16 -19.40 1.98
N PHE A 129 4.01 -18.39 2.15
CA PHE A 129 4.57 -17.60 1.04
C PHE A 129 6.11 -17.52 1.20
N PRO A 130 6.87 -18.56 0.84
CA PRO A 130 8.32 -18.66 1.12
C PRO A 130 9.17 -17.54 0.51
N ARG A 131 8.67 -16.87 -0.56
CA ARG A 131 9.35 -15.77 -1.24
C ARG A 131 9.02 -14.39 -0.67
N VAL A 132 8.39 -14.32 0.53
CA VAL A 132 8.15 -13.05 1.21
C VAL A 132 9.46 -12.32 1.46
N ARG A 133 9.50 -11.01 1.20
CA ARG A 133 10.65 -10.15 1.44
C ARG A 133 10.52 -9.45 2.79
N LYS A 134 11.61 -9.53 3.53
CA LYS A 134 11.81 -8.78 4.77
C LYS A 134 12.33 -7.39 4.43
N ILE A 135 11.69 -6.36 4.94
CA ILE A 135 12.17 -4.99 4.91
C ILE A 135 12.58 -4.60 6.33
N LEU A 136 13.74 -3.99 6.47
CA LEU A 136 14.18 -3.35 7.71
C LEU A 136 14.23 -1.86 7.44
N TYR A 137 13.43 -1.09 8.17
CA TYR A 137 13.36 0.36 8.02
C TYR A 137 14.55 1.05 8.68
N SER A 138 15.68 1.10 7.98
CA SER A 138 16.73 2.08 8.26
C SER A 138 16.33 3.47 7.77
N VAL A 139 17.04 4.49 8.21
CA VAL A 139 16.84 5.88 7.71
C VAL A 139 17.05 5.94 6.20
N GLU A 140 18.08 5.23 5.71
CA GLU A 140 18.41 5.16 4.28
C GLU A 140 17.30 4.49 3.48
N ALA A 141 16.77 3.35 3.97
CA ALA A 141 15.67 2.63 3.32
C ALA A 141 14.41 3.50 3.25
N LYS A 142 14.07 4.23 4.33
CA LYS A 142 12.93 5.16 4.34
C LYS A 142 13.13 6.29 3.33
N ASN A 143 14.31 6.90 3.30
CA ASN A 143 14.62 7.98 2.35
C ASN A 143 14.53 7.50 0.90
N GLU A 144 15.04 6.31 0.59
CA GLU A 144 14.94 5.73 -0.75
C GLU A 144 13.48 5.50 -1.16
N MET A 145 12.65 4.94 -0.28
CA MET A 145 11.23 4.72 -0.54
C MET A 145 10.48 6.04 -0.77
N VAL A 146 10.72 7.06 0.05
CA VAL A 146 10.11 8.39 -0.11
C VAL A 146 10.51 9.02 -1.45
N LEU A 147 11.79 8.94 -1.83
CA LEU A 147 12.27 9.46 -3.11
C LEU A 147 11.62 8.74 -4.30
N LYS A 148 11.51 7.41 -4.25
CA LYS A 148 10.82 6.64 -5.30
C LYS A 148 9.34 6.99 -5.39
N ALA A 149 8.64 7.08 -4.26
CA ALA A 149 7.25 7.51 -4.22
C ALA A 149 7.08 8.90 -4.83
N LYS A 150 7.94 9.86 -4.45
CA LYS A 150 7.94 11.21 -5.00
C LYS A 150 8.12 11.23 -6.53
N GLN A 151 9.04 10.43 -7.05
CA GLN A 151 9.25 10.31 -8.50
C GLN A 151 8.01 9.74 -9.22
N LEU A 152 7.40 8.68 -8.68
CA LEU A 152 6.20 8.09 -9.27
C LEU A 152 5.02 9.07 -9.28
N ILE A 153 4.82 9.79 -8.18
CA ILE A 153 3.74 10.78 -8.01
C ILE A 153 3.97 11.98 -8.94
N ALA A 154 5.18 12.55 -8.97
CA ALA A 154 5.51 13.69 -9.81
C ALA A 154 5.27 13.43 -11.31
N HIS A 155 5.43 12.17 -11.74
CA HIS A 155 5.19 11.74 -13.13
C HIS A 155 3.81 11.09 -13.34
N ALA A 156 2.89 11.17 -12.35
CA ALA A 156 1.57 10.52 -12.37
C ALA A 156 1.64 9.01 -12.72
N ARG A 157 2.71 8.34 -12.27
CA ARG A 157 2.93 6.90 -12.48
C ARG A 157 2.45 6.01 -11.32
N LEU A 158 1.81 6.60 -10.33
CA LEU A 158 1.09 5.94 -9.26
C LEU A 158 -0.36 6.40 -9.32
N GLN A 159 -1.32 5.49 -9.30
CA GLN A 159 -2.74 5.80 -9.29
C GLN A 159 -3.45 5.12 -8.15
N TRP A 160 -4.48 5.76 -7.63
CA TRP A 160 -5.43 5.21 -6.65
C TRP A 160 -6.83 5.79 -6.88
N ASP A 161 -7.82 5.13 -6.29
CA ASP A 161 -9.21 5.55 -6.44
C ASP A 161 -9.48 6.89 -5.75
N ASN A 162 -10.18 7.78 -6.43
CA ASN A 162 -10.53 9.10 -5.91
C ASN A 162 -11.63 9.07 -4.83
N GLY A 163 -12.31 7.95 -4.65
CA GLY A 163 -13.26 7.73 -3.57
C GLY A 163 -12.61 7.47 -2.21
N TRP A 164 -11.29 7.30 -2.16
CA TRP A 164 -10.57 7.14 -0.89
C TRP A 164 -10.36 8.50 -0.23
N THR A 165 -11.08 8.73 0.86
CA THR A 165 -11.12 10.05 1.55
C THR A 165 -10.26 10.11 2.81
N ASP A 166 -9.60 9.03 3.20
CA ASP A 166 -8.80 8.83 4.43
C ASP A 166 -7.34 8.45 4.15
#